data_777cbad228d11cf2447cf323528222ef
#
_entry.id   777cbad228d11cf2447cf323528222ef
#
_cell.length_a   1.000
_cell.length_b   1.000
_cell.length_c   1.000
_cell.angle_alpha   90.00
_cell.angle_beta   90.00
_cell.angle_gamma   90.00
#
_symmetry.space_group_name_H-M   'P 1'
#
loop_
_entity.id
_entity.type
_entity.pdbx_description
1 polymer ?
#
loop_
_entity_poly.entity_id
_entity_poly.type
_entity_poly.pdbx_seq_one_letter_code
_entity_poly.pdbx_strand_id
1 'polypeptide(L)'
;GVMRDIAGELNDSVAASLTVADIDKFAKINLNIKARSEGAQYVVQFVDGENNKKIIHEERNLGEGKHTINYISAGDMRLRIIEDLNGNGEWDGGNLVERRHSERAEFYKNERDEEIFTTKTGWEFDITLDMNRIFAPVTMEQLIDILDKREAVRLVKAEEQRREAERKKQSEGHGHNHGGGMMGGAGGLGGMMGGAGGMMGGSGGMQQIR
;
A
#
# COMPACT_ATOMS: atom_id res chain seq x y z
N GLY A 1 -41.98 -11.75 6.78
CA GLY A 1 -41.49 -11.06 7.98
C GLY A 1 -41.88 -11.83 9.24
N VAL A 2 -40.89 -12.01 10.10
CA VAL A 2 -41.09 -12.77 11.36
C VAL A 2 -41.15 -11.82 12.55
N MET A 3 -40.63 -10.62 12.38
CA MET A 3 -40.63 -9.60 13.44
C MET A 3 -41.68 -8.52 13.14
N ARG A 4 -42.35 -8.06 14.18
CA ARG A 4 -43.27 -6.92 14.11
C ARG A 4 -42.74 -5.81 14.99
N ASP A 5 -42.88 -4.58 14.54
CA ASP A 5 -42.59 -3.41 15.34
C ASP A 5 -43.71 -3.07 16.31
N ILE A 6 -43.57 -2.03 17.10
CA ILE A 6 -44.61 -1.55 18.07
C ILE A 6 -45.88 -1.15 17.34
N ALA A 7 -45.84 -0.73 16.09
CA ALA A 7 -47.00 -0.38 15.28
C ALA A 7 -47.65 -1.60 14.62
N GLY A 8 -47.07 -2.79 14.77
CA GLY A 8 -47.55 -4.03 14.19
C GLY A 8 -47.13 -4.27 12.74
N GLU A 9 -46.27 -3.43 12.20
CA GLU A 9 -45.73 -3.61 10.85
C GLU A 9 -44.74 -4.75 10.82
N LEU A 10 -44.74 -5.53 9.72
CA LEU A 10 -43.82 -6.62 9.51
C LEU A 10 -42.52 -6.08 8.93
N ASN A 11 -41.38 -6.62 9.38
CA ASN A 11 -40.09 -6.33 8.75
C ASN A 11 -40.09 -6.84 7.31
N ASP A 12 -39.33 -6.14 6.46
CA ASP A 12 -39.09 -6.57 5.09
C ASP A 12 -38.36 -7.91 5.06
N SER A 13 -38.62 -8.70 4.02
CA SER A 13 -37.93 -9.95 3.80
C SER A 13 -36.50 -9.64 3.35
N VAL A 14 -35.53 -10.12 4.10
CA VAL A 14 -34.12 -10.07 3.71
C VAL A 14 -33.73 -11.43 3.15
N ALA A 15 -33.36 -11.46 1.86
CA ALA A 15 -32.79 -12.62 1.21
C ALA A 15 -31.29 -12.41 1.04
N ALA A 16 -30.48 -13.29 1.61
CA ALA A 16 -29.04 -13.29 1.44
C ALA A 16 -28.62 -14.57 0.72
N SER A 17 -27.85 -14.42 -0.36
CA SER A 17 -27.23 -15.53 -1.07
C SER A 17 -25.79 -15.67 -0.57
N LEU A 18 -25.46 -16.83 -0.01
CA LEU A 18 -24.11 -17.16 0.45
C LEU A 18 -23.49 -18.14 -0.52
N THR A 19 -22.33 -17.78 -1.05
CA THR A 19 -21.51 -18.69 -1.87
C THR A 19 -20.28 -19.08 -1.06
N VAL A 20 -20.10 -20.38 -0.81
CA VAL A 20 -18.89 -20.89 -0.18
C VAL A 20 -17.82 -21.02 -1.26
N ALA A 21 -16.69 -20.36 -1.05
CA ALA A 21 -15.54 -20.49 -1.95
C ALA A 21 -14.82 -21.81 -1.71
N ASP A 22 -14.32 -22.42 -2.81
CA ASP A 22 -13.51 -23.63 -2.72
C ASP A 22 -12.20 -23.34 -1.97
N ILE A 23 -11.76 -24.31 -1.18
CA ILE A 23 -10.52 -24.23 -0.38
C ILE A 23 -9.30 -23.97 -1.29
N ASP A 24 -9.31 -24.57 -2.49
CA ASP A 24 -8.23 -24.45 -3.46
C ASP A 24 -8.03 -23.01 -4.01
N LYS A 25 -8.96 -22.11 -3.72
CA LYS A 25 -8.85 -20.69 -4.08
C LYS A 25 -8.03 -19.86 -3.09
N PHE A 26 -7.64 -20.45 -1.98
CA PHE A 26 -6.89 -19.79 -0.93
C PHE A 26 -5.47 -20.34 -0.82
N ALA A 27 -4.57 -19.55 -0.29
CA ALA A 27 -3.25 -19.97 0.14
C ALA A 27 -3.28 -20.43 1.60
N LYS A 28 -2.31 -21.27 1.96
CA LYS A 28 -2.05 -21.71 3.31
C LYS A 28 -0.67 -21.20 3.73
N ILE A 29 -0.56 -20.65 4.93
CA ILE A 29 0.71 -20.11 5.44
C ILE A 29 1.03 -20.80 6.77
N ASN A 30 2.18 -21.43 6.82
CA ASN A 30 2.74 -22.02 8.04
C ASN A 30 3.74 -21.02 8.63
N LEU A 31 3.44 -20.48 9.78
CA LEU A 31 4.33 -19.60 10.53
C LEU A 31 5.10 -20.43 11.56
N ASN A 32 6.41 -20.29 11.57
CA ASN A 32 7.26 -20.84 12.64
C ASN A 32 7.83 -19.69 13.45
N ILE A 33 7.28 -19.45 14.63
CA ILE A 33 7.61 -18.32 15.49
C ILE A 33 8.71 -18.72 16.47
N LYS A 34 9.82 -17.99 16.44
CA LYS A 34 10.89 -18.02 17.43
C LYS A 34 10.74 -16.79 18.32
N ALA A 35 10.20 -16.98 19.51
CA ALA A 35 9.93 -15.90 20.45
C ALA A 35 11.22 -15.28 21.02
N ARG A 36 11.14 -14.02 21.46
CA ARG A 36 12.25 -13.32 22.14
C ARG A 36 12.41 -13.75 23.59
N SER A 37 11.31 -14.09 24.23
CA SER A 37 11.27 -14.53 25.63
C SER A 37 10.19 -15.56 25.82
N GLU A 38 10.32 -16.35 26.88
CA GLU A 38 9.31 -17.33 27.26
C GLU A 38 7.99 -16.63 27.57
N GLY A 39 6.89 -17.16 27.02
CA GLY A 39 5.54 -16.61 27.22
C GLY A 39 5.22 -15.34 26.43
N ALA A 40 6.13 -14.83 25.60
CA ALA A 40 5.84 -13.70 24.73
C ALA A 40 4.71 -14.02 23.74
N GLN A 41 3.82 -13.07 23.54
CA GLN A 41 2.70 -13.18 22.61
C GLN A 41 2.84 -12.14 21.50
N TYR A 42 2.31 -12.48 20.32
CA TYR A 42 2.40 -11.66 19.14
C TYR A 42 1.06 -11.63 18.41
N VAL A 43 0.78 -10.51 17.76
CA VAL A 43 -0.29 -10.39 16.78
C VAL A 43 0.35 -10.33 15.39
N VAL A 44 -0.09 -11.18 14.48
CA VAL A 44 0.38 -11.20 13.10
C VAL A 44 -0.74 -10.77 12.19
N GLN A 45 -0.51 -9.69 11.44
CA GLN A 45 -1.46 -9.11 10.51
C GLN A 45 -0.93 -9.24 9.09
N PHE A 46 -1.76 -9.81 8.23
CA PHE A 46 -1.56 -9.81 6.78
C PHE A 46 -2.20 -8.54 6.24
N VAL A 47 -1.39 -7.64 5.74
CA VAL A 47 -1.86 -6.36 5.20
C VAL A 47 -1.63 -6.30 3.70
N ASP A 48 -2.46 -5.53 3.02
CA ASP A 48 -2.38 -5.35 1.57
C ASP A 48 -1.02 -4.77 1.15
N GLY A 49 -0.46 -5.27 0.04
CA GLY A 49 0.86 -4.87 -0.44
C GLY A 49 0.98 -3.40 -0.79
N GLU A 50 -0.09 -2.76 -1.22
CA GLU A 50 -0.13 -1.35 -1.58
C GLU A 50 -0.65 -0.47 -0.43
N ASN A 51 -1.62 -0.98 0.34
CA ASN A 51 -2.29 -0.23 1.40
C ASN A 51 -2.08 -0.83 2.79
N ASN A 52 -1.08 -0.35 3.51
CA ASN A 52 -0.73 -0.81 4.85
C ASN A 52 -1.86 -0.65 5.91
N LYS A 53 -2.93 0.07 5.59
CA LYS A 53 -4.08 0.24 6.50
C LYS A 53 -5.14 -0.84 6.29
N LYS A 54 -5.10 -1.55 5.16
CA LYS A 54 -6.06 -2.60 4.85
C LYS A 54 -5.54 -3.93 5.36
N ILE A 55 -6.12 -4.41 6.45
CA ILE A 55 -5.83 -5.73 7.00
C ILE A 55 -6.66 -6.75 6.21
N ILE A 56 -6.00 -7.76 5.67
CA ILE A 56 -6.61 -8.87 4.93
C ILE A 56 -6.99 -9.98 5.90
N HIS A 57 -6.10 -10.30 6.83
CA HIS A 57 -6.28 -11.33 7.84
C HIS A 57 -5.46 -11.00 9.08
N GLU A 58 -5.92 -11.43 10.26
CA GLU A 58 -5.25 -11.17 11.52
C GLU A 58 -5.34 -12.40 12.42
N GLU A 59 -4.20 -12.79 12.98
CA GLU A 59 -4.11 -13.83 14.01
C GLU A 59 -3.55 -13.22 15.29
N ARG A 60 -4.17 -13.54 16.40
CA ARG A 60 -3.87 -12.96 17.72
C ARG A 60 -3.35 -14.02 18.68
N ASN A 61 -2.66 -13.57 19.72
CA ASN A 61 -2.17 -14.41 20.81
C ASN A 61 -1.28 -15.57 20.32
N LEU A 62 -0.45 -15.32 19.32
CA LEU A 62 0.48 -16.28 18.80
C LEU A 62 1.73 -16.34 19.69
N GLY A 63 1.99 -17.50 20.27
CA GLY A 63 3.21 -17.77 21.01
C GLY A 63 4.29 -18.43 20.18
N GLU A 64 5.35 -18.89 20.84
CA GLU A 64 6.40 -19.66 20.19
C GLU A 64 5.88 -20.96 19.61
N GLY A 65 6.37 -21.34 18.42
CA GLY A 65 6.04 -22.59 17.76
C GLY A 65 5.49 -22.45 16.36
N LYS A 66 4.85 -23.53 15.89
CA LYS A 66 4.29 -23.60 14.55
C LYS A 66 2.79 -23.29 14.56
N HIS A 67 2.38 -22.38 13.71
CA HIS A 67 0.99 -21.97 13.52
C HIS A 67 0.63 -22.09 12.05
N THR A 68 -0.52 -22.68 11.75
CA THR A 68 -1.00 -22.80 10.38
C THR A 68 -2.19 -21.89 10.16
N ILE A 69 -2.09 -21.02 9.18
CA ILE A 69 -3.13 -20.07 8.81
C ILE A 69 -3.66 -20.47 7.46
N ASN A 70 -4.96 -20.73 7.40
CA ASN A 70 -5.66 -21.12 6.20
C ASN A 70 -6.47 -19.96 5.64
N TYR A 71 -6.95 -20.11 4.42
CA TYR A 71 -7.87 -19.20 3.76
C TYR A 71 -7.31 -17.79 3.50
N ILE A 72 -6.01 -17.69 3.24
CA ILE A 72 -5.38 -16.42 2.83
C ILE A 72 -5.68 -16.18 1.35
N SER A 73 -6.24 -15.03 1.04
CA SER A 73 -6.52 -14.63 -0.35
C SER A 73 -5.22 -14.50 -1.15
N ALA A 74 -5.27 -14.84 -2.45
CA ALA A 74 -4.13 -14.60 -3.34
C ALA A 74 -3.93 -13.10 -3.58
N GLY A 75 -2.68 -12.69 -3.70
CA GLY A 75 -2.28 -11.31 -3.97
C GLY A 75 -0.98 -10.90 -3.29
N ASP A 76 -0.63 -9.65 -3.48
CA ASP A 76 0.54 -9.04 -2.84
C ASP A 76 0.18 -8.60 -1.43
N MET A 77 1.02 -8.99 -0.48
CA MET A 77 0.79 -8.69 0.94
C MET A 77 2.10 -8.50 1.69
N ARG A 78 1.95 -7.93 2.88
CA ARG A 78 3.02 -7.77 3.86
C ARG A 78 2.58 -8.40 5.17
N LEU A 79 3.53 -8.91 5.93
CA LEU A 79 3.30 -9.32 7.31
C LEU A 79 3.71 -8.20 8.25
N ARG A 80 2.77 -7.71 9.05
CA ARG A 80 3.03 -6.84 10.17
C ARG A 80 2.94 -7.64 11.46
N ILE A 81 3.98 -7.59 12.25
CA ILE A 81 4.08 -8.29 13.52
C ILE A 81 4.04 -7.26 14.64
N ILE A 82 3.21 -7.49 15.63
CA ILE A 82 3.06 -6.65 16.82
C ILE A 82 3.51 -7.49 18.03
N GLU A 83 4.38 -6.92 18.87
CA GLU A 83 4.78 -7.50 20.14
C GLU A 83 3.73 -7.13 21.19
N ASP A 84 2.83 -8.07 21.48
CA ASP A 84 1.76 -7.87 22.46
C ASP A 84 2.32 -8.07 23.89
N LEU A 85 2.53 -6.97 24.57
CA LEU A 85 3.16 -6.96 25.89
C LEU A 85 2.20 -7.26 27.03
N ASN A 86 0.92 -7.00 26.83
CA ASN A 86 -0.12 -7.17 27.86
C ASN A 86 -1.05 -8.36 27.61
N GLY A 87 -0.93 -9.03 26.46
CA GLY A 87 -1.70 -10.22 26.11
C GLY A 87 -3.16 -9.96 25.79
N ASN A 88 -3.50 -8.73 25.36
CA ASN A 88 -4.88 -8.38 25.00
C ASN A 88 -5.24 -8.69 23.54
N GLY A 89 -4.23 -9.02 22.71
CA GLY A 89 -4.40 -9.33 21.30
C GLY A 89 -4.62 -8.12 20.40
N GLU A 90 -4.35 -6.91 20.89
CA GLU A 90 -4.52 -5.65 20.16
C GLU A 90 -3.22 -4.84 20.25
N TRP A 91 -3.02 -3.91 19.32
CA TRP A 91 -1.90 -2.98 19.42
C TRP A 91 -2.22 -1.84 20.37
N ASP A 92 -1.39 -1.67 21.37
CA ASP A 92 -1.53 -0.60 22.36
C ASP A 92 -0.60 0.58 22.07
N GLY A 93 -1.21 1.76 21.97
CA GLY A 93 -0.50 3.02 21.95
C GLY A 93 0.18 3.32 23.29
N GLY A 94 1.27 4.10 23.24
CA GLY A 94 1.92 4.59 24.45
C GLY A 94 1.01 5.52 25.25
N ASN A 95 1.20 5.55 26.57
CA ASN A 95 0.51 6.48 27.48
C ASN A 95 1.55 7.30 28.22
N LEU A 96 1.61 8.60 27.93
CA LEU A 96 2.59 9.51 28.54
C LEU A 96 2.35 9.71 30.04
N VAL A 97 1.07 9.72 30.47
CA VAL A 97 0.70 9.91 31.87
C VAL A 97 1.13 8.72 32.72
N GLU A 98 0.94 7.52 32.20
CA GLU A 98 1.35 6.25 32.82
C GLU A 98 2.81 5.91 32.56
N ARG A 99 3.52 6.70 31.75
CA ARG A 99 4.89 6.45 31.29
C ARG A 99 5.04 5.07 30.60
N ARG A 100 3.99 4.64 29.92
CA ARG A 100 3.97 3.39 29.17
C ARG A 100 4.38 3.66 27.72
N HIS A 101 5.33 2.88 27.22
CA HIS A 101 5.71 2.91 25.81
C HIS A 101 4.62 2.22 24.96
N SER A 102 4.52 2.62 23.69
CA SER A 102 3.71 1.89 22.72
C SER A 102 4.29 0.51 22.47
N GLU A 103 3.44 -0.43 22.16
CA GLU A 103 3.86 -1.73 21.66
C GLU A 103 4.57 -1.58 20.31
N ARG A 104 5.54 -2.45 20.07
CA ARG A 104 6.33 -2.41 18.86
C ARG A 104 5.59 -3.13 17.74
N ALA A 105 5.58 -2.52 16.56
CA ALA A 105 5.03 -3.10 15.37
C ALA A 105 6.04 -2.96 14.22
N GLU A 106 6.42 -4.08 13.63
CA GLU A 106 7.43 -4.14 12.57
C GLU A 106 6.93 -4.99 11.40
N PHE A 107 7.43 -4.70 10.20
CA PHE A 107 7.17 -5.54 9.04
C PHE A 107 8.23 -6.63 8.92
N TYR A 108 7.76 -7.85 8.62
CA TYR A 108 8.64 -8.94 8.25
C TYR A 108 9.34 -8.63 6.94
N LYS A 109 10.63 -8.94 6.89
CA LYS A 109 11.44 -8.89 5.68
C LYS A 109 12.03 -10.26 5.40
N ASN A 110 11.93 -10.67 4.15
CA ASN A 110 12.52 -11.93 3.70
C ASN A 110 14.07 -11.84 3.66
N GLU A 111 14.74 -12.89 3.20
CA GLU A 111 16.19 -12.94 3.10
C GLU A 111 16.78 -11.91 2.10
N ARG A 112 15.94 -11.39 1.20
CA ARG A 112 16.31 -10.36 0.21
C ARG A 112 15.98 -8.95 0.67
N ASP A 113 15.59 -8.77 1.94
CA ASP A 113 15.15 -7.48 2.53
C ASP A 113 13.86 -6.92 1.89
N GLU A 114 13.04 -7.80 1.28
CA GLU A 114 11.75 -7.44 0.69
C GLU A 114 10.64 -7.63 1.72
N GLU A 115 9.75 -6.64 1.85
CA GLU A 115 8.60 -6.68 2.75
C GLU A 115 7.36 -7.29 2.08
N ILE A 116 7.29 -7.20 0.75
CA ILE A 116 6.16 -7.68 -0.04
C ILE A 116 6.44 -9.09 -0.52
N PHE A 117 5.47 -9.96 -0.33
CA PHE A 117 5.45 -11.28 -0.95
C PHE A 117 4.10 -11.54 -1.62
N THR A 118 4.13 -12.30 -2.70
CA THR A 118 2.94 -12.63 -3.48
C THR A 118 2.46 -14.03 -3.11
N THR A 119 1.22 -14.16 -2.68
CA THR A 119 0.56 -15.44 -2.51
C THR A 119 -0.23 -15.83 -3.74
N LYS A 120 -0.29 -17.11 -4.05
CA LYS A 120 -1.08 -17.67 -5.15
C LYS A 120 -2.04 -18.72 -4.61
N THR A 121 -3.15 -18.88 -5.32
CA THR A 121 -4.17 -19.88 -4.99
C THR A 121 -3.58 -21.28 -4.94
N GLY A 122 -3.96 -22.06 -3.93
CA GLY A 122 -3.49 -23.44 -3.75
C GLY A 122 -2.02 -23.55 -3.30
N TRP A 123 -1.33 -22.46 -3.02
CA TRP A 123 0.05 -22.50 -2.55
C TRP A 123 0.13 -22.63 -1.04
N GLU A 124 1.17 -23.32 -0.60
CA GLU A 124 1.58 -23.43 0.80
C GLU A 124 2.93 -22.74 0.99
N PHE A 125 3.01 -21.85 1.98
CA PHE A 125 4.19 -21.07 2.29
C PHE A 125 4.66 -21.37 3.71
N ASP A 126 5.96 -21.60 3.87
CA ASP A 126 6.61 -21.74 5.16
C ASP A 126 7.40 -20.48 5.46
N ILE A 127 7.01 -19.76 6.50
CA ILE A 127 7.65 -18.50 6.92
C ILE A 127 8.17 -18.67 8.34
N THR A 128 9.47 -18.42 8.54
CA THR A 128 10.06 -18.38 9.87
C THR A 128 10.18 -16.95 10.35
N LEU A 129 9.53 -16.65 11.47
CA LEU A 129 9.55 -15.35 12.14
C LEU A 129 10.50 -15.42 13.32
N ASP A 130 11.71 -14.91 13.16
CA ASP A 130 12.67 -14.74 14.26
C ASP A 130 12.46 -13.36 14.89
N MET A 131 11.79 -13.34 16.04
CA MET A 131 11.42 -12.11 16.71
C MET A 131 12.62 -11.33 17.25
N ASN A 132 13.75 -12.01 17.52
CA ASN A 132 14.98 -11.30 17.87
C ASN A 132 15.52 -10.48 16.69
N ARG A 133 15.39 -10.99 15.47
CA ARG A 133 15.81 -10.28 14.25
C ARG A 133 14.81 -9.19 13.89
N ILE A 134 13.51 -9.49 13.93
CA ILE A 134 12.44 -8.56 13.53
C ILE A 134 12.43 -7.33 14.45
N PHE A 135 12.52 -7.54 15.75
CA PHE A 135 12.53 -6.49 16.76
C PHE A 135 13.96 -6.12 17.22
N ALA A 136 14.97 -6.36 16.39
CA ALA A 136 16.33 -5.92 16.72
C ALA A 136 16.39 -4.40 16.93
N PRO A 137 17.20 -3.91 17.86
CA PRO A 137 17.39 -2.47 18.01
C PRO A 137 18.03 -1.89 16.76
N VAL A 138 17.49 -0.77 16.28
CA VAL A 138 18.02 -0.05 15.13
C VAL A 138 19.35 0.60 15.52
N THR A 139 20.40 0.37 14.74
CA THR A 139 21.70 1.05 14.94
C THR A 139 21.62 2.53 14.51
N MET A 140 22.55 3.35 15.00
CA MET A 140 22.61 4.78 14.58
C MET A 140 22.80 4.94 13.08
N GLU A 141 23.60 4.09 12.43
CA GLU A 141 23.79 4.11 10.99
C GLU A 141 22.48 3.81 10.24
N GLN A 142 21.76 2.77 10.65
CA GLN A 142 20.46 2.42 10.09
C GLN A 142 19.43 3.55 10.30
N LEU A 143 19.48 4.21 11.46
CA LEU A 143 18.59 5.33 11.73
C LEU A 143 18.86 6.52 10.81
N ILE A 144 20.14 6.86 10.60
CA ILE A 144 20.55 7.91 9.67
C ILE A 144 20.08 7.56 8.25
N ASP A 145 20.34 6.35 7.77
CA ASP A 145 19.93 5.89 6.43
C ASP A 145 18.39 5.97 6.24
N ILE A 146 17.62 5.59 7.28
CA ILE A 146 16.16 5.70 7.25
C ILE A 146 15.71 7.15 7.18
N LEU A 147 16.35 8.05 7.92
CA LEU A 147 16.02 9.47 7.92
C LEU A 147 16.33 10.11 6.57
N ASP A 148 17.50 9.83 6.00
CA ASP A 148 17.92 10.34 4.70
C ASP A 148 16.98 9.86 3.58
N LYS A 149 16.59 8.59 3.60
CA LYS A 149 15.61 8.04 2.64
C LYS A 149 14.24 8.70 2.78
N ARG A 150 13.77 8.96 4.00
CA ARG A 150 12.50 9.66 4.25
C ARG A 150 12.54 11.10 3.76
N GLU A 151 13.65 11.79 3.96
CA GLU A 151 13.84 13.16 3.49
C GLU A 151 13.85 13.20 1.96
N ALA A 152 14.58 12.32 1.30
CA ALA A 152 14.60 12.19 -0.15
C ALA A 152 13.19 11.96 -0.73
N VAL A 153 12.42 11.03 -0.16
CA VAL A 153 11.03 10.78 -0.59
C VAL A 153 10.15 12.01 -0.39
N ARG A 154 10.34 12.73 0.72
CA ARG A 154 9.59 13.96 1.00
C ARG A 154 9.87 15.05 -0.02
N LEU A 155 11.12 15.22 -0.41
CA LEU A 155 11.55 16.21 -1.41
C LEU A 155 10.97 15.88 -2.79
N VAL A 156 11.03 14.61 -3.21
CA VAL A 156 10.44 14.16 -4.49
C VAL A 156 8.95 14.44 -4.53
N LYS A 157 8.20 14.07 -3.48
CA LYS A 157 6.76 14.33 -3.40
C LYS A 157 6.42 15.83 -3.43
N ALA A 158 7.21 16.65 -2.76
CA ALA A 158 7.02 18.10 -2.77
C ALA A 158 7.25 18.70 -4.16
N GLU A 159 8.23 18.18 -4.90
CA GLU A 159 8.50 18.61 -6.27
C GLU A 159 7.38 18.18 -7.24
N GLU A 160 6.88 16.96 -7.12
CA GLU A 160 5.74 16.46 -7.90
C GLU A 160 4.50 17.33 -7.69
N GLN A 161 4.15 17.62 -6.43
CA GLN A 161 3.02 18.48 -6.10
C GLN A 161 3.19 19.89 -6.69
N ARG A 162 4.40 20.42 -6.69
CA ARG A 162 4.69 21.72 -7.29
C ARG A 162 4.49 21.70 -8.80
N ARG A 163 4.98 20.66 -9.48
CA ARG A 163 4.78 20.46 -10.93
C ARG A 163 3.30 20.29 -11.31
N GLU A 164 2.54 19.56 -10.50
CA GLU A 164 1.10 19.41 -10.71
C GLU A 164 0.35 20.74 -10.52
N ALA A 165 0.70 21.51 -9.51
CA ALA A 165 0.11 22.82 -9.28
C ALA A 165 0.42 23.80 -10.42
N GLU A 166 1.64 23.76 -10.96
CA GLU A 166 2.03 24.56 -12.14
C GLU A 166 1.25 24.13 -13.40
N ARG A 167 1.08 22.83 -13.64
CA ARG A 167 0.26 22.31 -14.76
C ARG A 167 -1.20 22.75 -14.65
N LYS A 168 -1.78 22.71 -13.45
CA LYS A 168 -3.16 23.18 -13.23
C LYS A 168 -3.30 24.68 -13.53
N LYS A 169 -2.37 25.50 -13.06
CA LYS A 169 -2.36 26.94 -13.36
C LYS A 169 -2.25 27.25 -14.86
N GLN A 170 -1.46 26.48 -15.60
CA GLN A 170 -1.32 26.62 -17.05
C GLN A 170 -2.59 26.19 -17.80
N SER A 171 -3.30 25.15 -17.34
CA SER A 171 -4.55 24.70 -17.92
C SER A 171 -5.72 25.68 -17.68
N GLU A 172 -5.74 26.34 -16.52
CA GLU A 172 -6.76 27.35 -16.19
C GLU A 172 -6.52 28.68 -16.89
N GLY A 173 -5.26 29.03 -17.24
CA GLY A 173 -4.91 30.25 -17.97
C GLY A 173 -5.29 30.25 -19.46
N HIS A 174 -5.62 29.10 -20.05
CA HIS A 174 -6.03 29.02 -21.49
C HIS A 174 -7.53 29.02 -21.70
N GLY A 175 -8.34 29.18 -20.66
CA GLY A 175 -9.81 29.15 -20.70
C GLY A 175 -10.53 30.48 -20.90
N HIS A 176 -9.85 31.62 -20.95
CA HIS A 176 -10.49 32.92 -21.08
C HIS A 176 -9.94 33.75 -22.26
N ASN A 177 -10.27 33.36 -23.48
CA ASN A 177 -10.39 34.32 -24.57
C ASN A 177 -11.20 33.77 -25.75
N HIS A 178 -12.51 33.64 -25.61
CA HIS A 178 -13.44 33.61 -26.72
C HIS A 178 -14.80 34.17 -26.24
N GLY A 179 -14.93 35.44 -26.37
CA GLY A 179 -16.24 36.08 -26.17
C GLY A 179 -16.21 37.53 -26.59
N GLY A 180 -16.64 37.83 -27.82
CA GLY A 180 -17.16 39.13 -28.12
C GLY A 180 -16.45 39.92 -29.23
N GLY A 181 -17.05 39.98 -30.41
CA GLY A 181 -16.68 40.92 -31.42
C GLY A 181 -17.22 40.60 -32.80
N MET A 182 -18.53 40.73 -32.98
CA MET A 182 -19.14 40.82 -34.29
C MET A 182 -18.79 42.18 -34.96
N MET A 183 -18.58 42.13 -36.25
CA MET A 183 -18.88 43.09 -37.31
C MET A 183 -17.71 43.54 -38.17
N GLY A 184 -17.86 43.24 -39.47
CA GLY A 184 -17.73 44.19 -40.53
C GLY A 184 -16.43 44.25 -41.30
N GLY A 185 -16.50 43.96 -42.58
CA GLY A 185 -15.63 44.65 -43.52
C GLY A 185 -14.94 43.76 -44.56
N ALA A 186 -15.47 43.86 -45.75
CA ALA A 186 -15.01 43.31 -47.02
C ALA A 186 -13.55 43.65 -47.38
N GLY A 187 -12.96 42.82 -48.22
CA GLY A 187 -12.04 43.28 -49.24
C GLY A 187 -10.61 42.85 -49.13
N GLY A 188 -10.10 42.19 -50.16
CA GLY A 188 -8.69 42.28 -50.48
C GLY A 188 -7.99 40.96 -50.81
N LEU A 189 -8.06 40.62 -52.05
CA LEU A 189 -7.17 39.81 -52.87
C LEU A 189 -5.67 39.87 -52.50
N GLY A 190 -5.01 38.74 -52.69
CA GLY A 190 -3.66 38.82 -53.22
C GLY A 190 -2.56 37.99 -52.57
N GLY A 191 -2.04 37.04 -53.32
CA GLY A 191 -0.63 36.73 -53.37
C GLY A 191 -0.16 35.56 -52.52
N MET A 192 -0.06 34.38 -53.08
CA MET A 192 1.08 33.81 -53.85
C MET A 192 2.37 33.55 -53.06
N MET A 193 2.77 32.25 -53.17
CA MET A 193 4.15 31.68 -53.19
C MET A 193 4.94 31.65 -51.86
N GLY A 194 5.42 30.51 -51.43
CA GLY A 194 6.44 29.70 -52.00
C GLY A 194 7.41 29.22 -50.91
N GLY A 195 7.92 28.05 -51.08
CA GLY A 195 9.21 27.59 -50.49
C GLY A 195 9.09 26.56 -49.41
N ALA A 196 9.14 25.31 -49.64
CA ALA A 196 10.18 24.34 -50.03
C ALA A 196 11.45 24.31 -49.12
N GLY A 197 11.70 23.14 -48.63
CA GLY A 197 13.06 22.69 -48.26
C GLY A 197 13.27 22.50 -46.76
N GLY A 198 13.63 21.37 -46.33
CA GLY A 198 14.67 20.42 -46.44
C GLY A 198 14.69 19.64 -45.16
N MET A 199 14.56 18.42 -45.12
CA MET A 199 15.50 17.28 -45.24
C MET A 199 16.73 17.24 -44.32
N MET A 200 16.94 16.02 -43.83
CA MET A 200 18.14 15.41 -43.24
C MET A 200 18.31 15.57 -41.74
N GLY A 201 18.48 14.52 -40.90
CA GLY A 201 19.13 13.22 -41.16
C GLY A 201 20.16 13.01 -40.06
N GLY A 202 20.27 11.80 -39.56
CA GLY A 202 21.40 11.41 -38.72
C GLY A 202 20.92 10.69 -37.44
N SER A 203 20.76 9.36 -37.38
CA SER A 203 21.73 8.26 -37.46
C SER A 203 22.81 8.29 -36.39
N GLY A 204 22.76 7.29 -35.54
CA GLY A 204 23.99 6.68 -35.06
C GLY A 204 24.22 6.66 -33.56
N GLY A 205 24.34 5.44 -33.01
CA GLY A 205 25.28 5.21 -31.95
C GLY A 205 24.86 4.17 -30.90
N MET A 206 24.85 2.89 -31.28
CA MET A 206 25.09 1.79 -30.33
C MET A 206 26.47 1.94 -29.71
N GLN A 207 26.58 1.75 -28.40
CA GLN A 207 27.76 1.19 -27.78
C GLN A 207 27.42 0.32 -26.61
N GLN A 208 27.58 -1.00 -26.80
CA GLN A 208 27.85 -1.97 -25.75
C GLN A 208 29.27 -1.75 -25.23
N ILE A 209 29.45 -1.83 -23.92
CA ILE A 209 30.70 -2.33 -23.34
C ILE A 209 30.36 -3.06 -22.02
N ARG A 210 30.71 -4.33 -22.02
CA ARG A 210 31.14 -5.31 -21.01
C ARG A 210 30.71 -5.14 -19.56
#